data_82dc9f3b5e9c8a0faa8e51e5d1cba576
#
_entry.id   82dc9f3b5e9c8a0faa8e51e5d1cba576
#
_cell.length_a   1.000
_cell.length_b   1.000
_cell.length_c   1.000
_cell.angle_alpha   90.00
_cell.angle_beta   90.00
_cell.angle_gamma   90.00
#
_symmetry.space_group_name_H-M   'P 1'
#
loop_
_entity.id
_entity.type
_entity.pdbx_description
1 polymer ?
#
loop_
_entity_poly.entity_id
_entity_poly.type
_entity_poly.pdbx_seq_one_letter_code
_entity_poly.pdbx_strand_id
1 'polypeptide(L)'
;IQITITPNSIHMTGHACRKGSDGIDRACAAVSALTCNLINSLNDLTGDRIRADTGSGRTVIEWERLSDRGKLLLDSCFLGLTDINREYNCITFL
;
A
#
# COMPACT_ATOMS: atom_id res chain seq x y z
N ILE A 1 1.02 -9.14 6.58
CA ILE A 1 0.73 -8.62 5.23
C ILE A 1 1.90 -8.96 4.32
N GLN A 2 1.60 -9.56 3.20
CA GLN A 2 2.59 -9.84 2.16
C GLN A 2 2.43 -8.83 1.04
N ILE A 3 3.53 -8.22 0.62
CA ILE A 3 3.52 -7.20 -0.44
C ILE A 3 4.49 -7.62 -1.53
N THR A 4 3.98 -7.66 -2.76
CA THR A 4 4.78 -7.91 -3.97
C THR A 4 4.69 -6.68 -4.86
N ILE A 5 5.84 -6.09 -5.18
CA ILE A 5 5.92 -4.94 -6.09
C ILE A 5 6.61 -5.39 -7.36
N THR A 6 5.96 -5.17 -8.49
CA THR A 6 6.51 -5.44 -9.82
C THR A 6 6.62 -4.11 -10.60
N PRO A 7 7.21 -4.10 -11.81
CA PRO A 7 7.22 -2.88 -12.63
C PRO A 7 5.83 -2.35 -12.98
N ASN A 8 4.79 -3.17 -12.87
CA ASN A 8 3.43 -2.83 -13.32
C ASN A 8 2.37 -2.95 -12.23
N SER A 9 2.73 -3.35 -11.01
CA SER A 9 1.71 -3.62 -9.99
C SER A 9 2.23 -3.61 -8.57
N ILE A 10 1.28 -3.43 -7.64
CA ILE A 10 1.46 -3.75 -6.22
C ILE A 10 0.36 -4.73 -5.83
N HIS A 11 0.75 -5.83 -5.22
CA HIS A 11 -0.18 -6.81 -4.65
C HIS A 11 0.05 -6.88 -3.15
N MET A 12 -1.01 -6.68 -2.37
CA MET A 12 -0.99 -6.80 -0.93
C MET A 12 -2.01 -7.84 -0.50
N THR A 13 -1.59 -8.80 0.32
CA THR A 13 -2.48 -9.85 0.84
C THR A 13 -2.26 -10.03 2.33
N GLY A 14 -3.33 -10.45 3.03
CA GLY A 14 -3.29 -10.76 4.44
C GLY A 14 -3.63 -9.57 5.33
N HIS A 15 -3.55 -9.83 6.63
CA HIS A 15 -3.82 -8.85 7.68
C HIS A 15 -2.59 -8.69 8.56
N ALA A 16 -2.45 -7.53 9.20
CA ALA A 16 -1.32 -7.26 10.07
C ALA A 16 -1.34 -8.12 11.34
N CYS A 17 -2.53 -8.47 11.83
CA CYS A 17 -2.73 -9.27 13.05
C CYS A 17 -2.01 -8.66 14.26
N ARG A 18 -2.13 -7.36 14.43
CA ARG A 18 -1.48 -6.60 15.51
C ARG A 18 -2.51 -5.82 16.33
N LYS A 19 -3.63 -6.47 16.66
CA LYS A 19 -4.66 -5.85 17.50
C LYS A 19 -4.11 -5.52 18.88
N GLY A 20 -4.38 -4.29 19.32
CA GLY A 20 -4.09 -3.88 20.68
C GLY A 20 -5.10 -4.44 21.68
N SER A 21 -4.93 -4.12 22.95
CA SER A 21 -5.84 -4.52 24.03
C SER A 21 -7.26 -3.98 23.83
N ASP A 22 -7.42 -2.89 23.09
CA ASP A 22 -8.70 -2.27 22.73
C ASP A 22 -9.36 -2.93 21.49
N GLY A 23 -8.75 -3.96 20.92
CA GLY A 23 -9.26 -4.65 19.73
C GLY A 23 -8.97 -3.94 18.42
N ILE A 24 -8.26 -2.82 18.43
CA ILE A 24 -7.93 -2.04 17.24
C ILE A 24 -6.58 -2.50 16.68
N ASP A 25 -6.55 -2.81 15.40
CA ASP A 25 -5.31 -3.09 14.66
C ASP A 25 -4.82 -1.81 13.98
N ARG A 26 -3.94 -1.09 14.66
CA ARG A 26 -3.40 0.17 14.18
C ARG A 26 -2.48 -0.01 12.99
N ALA A 27 -1.79 -1.14 12.91
CA ALA A 27 -0.95 -1.46 11.77
C ALA A 27 -1.77 -1.64 10.49
N CYS A 28 -2.88 -2.38 10.55
CA CYS A 28 -3.81 -2.50 9.44
C CYS A 28 -4.38 -1.14 9.02
N ALA A 29 -4.78 -0.33 9.97
CA ALA A 29 -5.31 1.02 9.70
C ALA A 29 -4.25 1.90 9.01
N ALA A 30 -3.01 1.85 9.47
CA ALA A 30 -1.91 2.62 8.89
C ALA A 30 -1.62 2.17 7.45
N VAL A 31 -1.53 0.88 7.19
CA VAL A 31 -1.31 0.34 5.84
C VAL A 31 -2.47 0.73 4.93
N SER A 32 -3.70 0.61 5.40
CA SER A 32 -4.89 1.00 4.62
C SER A 32 -4.88 2.49 4.28
N ALA A 33 -4.51 3.35 5.22
CA ALA A 33 -4.43 4.80 4.99
C ALA A 33 -3.38 5.13 3.92
N LEU A 34 -2.19 4.54 4.00
CA LEU A 34 -1.15 4.75 2.99
C LEU A 34 -1.57 4.23 1.62
N THR A 35 -2.23 3.09 1.57
CA THR A 35 -2.68 2.47 0.32
C THR A 35 -3.76 3.30 -0.34
N CYS A 36 -4.76 3.74 0.41
CA CYS A 36 -5.80 4.62 -0.08
C CYS A 36 -5.23 5.96 -0.55
N ASN A 37 -4.28 6.51 0.20
CA ASN A 37 -3.59 7.73 -0.20
C ASN A 37 -2.85 7.56 -1.53
N LEU A 38 -2.15 6.45 -1.71
CA LEU A 38 -1.45 6.17 -2.97
C LEU A 38 -2.42 6.12 -4.15
N ILE A 39 -3.52 5.38 -4.00
CA ILE A 39 -4.54 5.25 -5.06
C ILE A 39 -5.11 6.63 -5.41
N ASN A 40 -5.53 7.38 -4.42
CA ASN A 40 -6.13 8.70 -4.63
C ASN A 40 -5.12 9.70 -5.19
N SER A 41 -3.89 9.65 -4.71
CA SER A 41 -2.82 10.53 -5.20
C SER A 41 -2.49 10.24 -6.66
N LEU A 42 -2.39 8.98 -7.05
CA LEU A 42 -2.16 8.61 -8.44
C LEU A 42 -3.31 9.10 -9.34
N ASN A 43 -4.55 8.94 -8.89
CA ASN A 43 -5.73 9.37 -9.65
C ASN A 43 -5.83 10.90 -9.74
N ASP A 44 -5.56 11.62 -8.65
CA ASP A 44 -5.90 13.04 -8.54
C ASP A 44 -4.71 13.96 -8.82
N LEU A 45 -3.48 13.49 -8.60
CA LEU A 45 -2.27 14.32 -8.71
C LEU A 45 -1.40 13.98 -9.91
N THR A 46 -1.73 12.93 -10.65
CA THR A 46 -1.03 12.56 -11.88
C THR A 46 -2.03 12.32 -13.00
N GLY A 47 -1.53 12.26 -14.23
CA GLY A 47 -2.32 11.80 -15.38
C GLY A 47 -2.24 10.29 -15.61
N ASP A 48 -1.67 9.55 -14.68
CA ASP A 48 -1.45 8.12 -14.84
C ASP A 48 -2.78 7.35 -14.76
N ARG A 49 -2.89 6.34 -15.61
CA ARG A 49 -4.02 5.43 -15.60
C ARG A 49 -3.69 4.23 -14.75
N ILE A 50 -4.48 4.02 -13.70
CA ILE A 50 -4.32 2.87 -12.82
C ILE A 50 -5.62 2.11 -12.71
N ARG A 51 -5.50 0.84 -12.35
CA ARG A 51 -6.60 0.01 -11.89
C ARG A 51 -6.35 -0.38 -10.45
N ALA A 52 -7.34 -0.17 -9.59
CA ALA A 52 -7.24 -0.55 -8.18
C ALA A 52 -8.42 -1.43 -7.82
N ASP A 53 -8.12 -2.55 -7.19
CA ASP A 53 -9.11 -3.47 -6.64
C ASP A 53 -8.77 -3.68 -5.17
N THR A 54 -9.68 -3.28 -4.29
CA THR A 54 -9.49 -3.36 -2.84
C THR A 54 -10.58 -4.18 -2.20
N GLY A 55 -10.19 -5.05 -1.29
CA GLY A 55 -11.09 -5.86 -0.51
C GLY A 55 -10.48 -6.17 0.85
N SER A 56 -11.23 -6.87 1.70
CA SER A 56 -10.70 -7.27 3.00
C SER A 56 -9.51 -8.22 2.81
N GLY A 57 -8.35 -7.82 3.32
CA GLY A 57 -7.13 -8.61 3.24
C GLY A 57 -6.51 -8.73 1.84
N ARG A 58 -6.96 -7.90 0.89
CA ARG A 58 -6.42 -7.93 -0.47
C ARG A 58 -6.50 -6.57 -1.13
N THR A 59 -5.38 -6.14 -1.70
CA THR A 59 -5.32 -4.93 -2.53
C THR A 59 -4.44 -5.19 -3.72
N VAL A 60 -4.92 -4.82 -4.91
CA VAL A 60 -4.14 -4.89 -6.15
C VAL A 60 -4.23 -3.53 -6.84
N ILE A 61 -3.08 -2.96 -7.16
CA ILE A 61 -2.98 -1.73 -7.94
C ILE A 61 -2.15 -2.06 -9.17
N GLU A 62 -2.67 -1.81 -10.35
CA GLU A 62 -2.02 -2.12 -11.62
C GLU A 62 -1.95 -0.88 -12.51
N TRP A 63 -0.88 -0.80 -13.29
CA TRP A 63 -0.68 0.26 -14.28
C TRP A 63 0.14 -0.28 -15.45
N GLU A 64 0.02 0.36 -16.60
CA GLU A 64 0.89 0.07 -17.74
C GLU A 64 2.19 0.88 -17.62
N ARG A 65 2.06 2.15 -17.24
CA ARG A 65 3.17 3.09 -17.16
C ARG A 65 2.89 4.14 -16.10
N LEU A 66 3.87 4.41 -15.26
CA LEU A 66 3.83 5.51 -14.31
C LEU A 66 4.70 6.66 -14.80
N SER A 67 4.19 7.89 -14.65
CA SER A 67 4.98 9.10 -14.78
C SER A 67 6.04 9.19 -13.67
N ASP A 68 6.96 10.12 -13.79
CA ASP A 68 7.94 10.38 -12.72
C ASP A 68 7.26 10.78 -11.42
N ARG A 69 6.17 11.54 -11.50
CA ARG A 69 5.35 11.88 -10.32
C ARG A 69 4.73 10.63 -9.70
N GLY A 70 4.19 9.74 -10.53
CA GLY A 70 3.62 8.49 -10.06
C GLY A 70 4.65 7.60 -9.38
N LYS A 71 5.84 7.51 -9.94
CA LYS A 71 6.96 6.77 -9.34
C LYS A 71 7.37 7.36 -8.00
N LEU A 72 7.40 8.69 -7.88
CA LEU A 72 7.72 9.37 -6.62
C LEU A 72 6.66 9.05 -5.56
N LEU A 73 5.39 9.08 -5.92
CA LEU A 73 4.31 8.72 -5.00
C LEU A 73 4.42 7.27 -4.54
N LEU A 74 4.77 6.36 -5.45
CA LEU A 74 5.00 4.96 -5.13
C LEU A 74 6.16 4.79 -4.15
N ASP A 75 7.28 5.46 -4.41
CA ASP A 75 8.44 5.44 -3.53
C ASP A 75 8.11 6.00 -2.14
N SER A 76 7.35 7.08 -2.08
CA SER A 76 6.87 7.67 -0.83
C SER A 76 6.02 6.68 -0.03
N CYS A 77 5.11 6.00 -0.70
CA CYS A 77 4.28 4.96 -0.07
C CYS A 77 5.15 3.82 0.47
N PHE A 78 6.13 3.37 -0.31
CA PHE A 78 7.07 2.32 0.11
C PHE A 78 7.85 2.71 1.37
N LEU A 79 8.32 3.95 1.46
CA LEU A 79 8.97 4.45 2.67
C LEU A 79 8.04 4.37 3.88
N GLY A 80 6.79 4.79 3.71
CA GLY A 80 5.79 4.71 4.78
C GLY A 80 5.52 3.28 5.22
N LEU A 81 5.40 2.34 4.27
CA LEU A 81 5.21 0.92 4.59
C LEU A 81 6.41 0.36 5.35
N THR A 82 7.62 0.77 4.97
CA THR A 82 8.84 0.37 5.68
C THR A 82 8.85 0.89 7.12
N ASP A 83 8.42 2.13 7.33
CA ASP A 83 8.33 2.72 8.67
C ASP A 83 7.28 1.99 9.53
N ILE A 84 6.14 1.64 8.97
CA ILE A 84 5.13 0.84 9.67
C ILE A 84 5.71 -0.52 10.05
N ASN A 85 6.45 -1.14 9.14
CA ASN A 85 7.04 -2.45 9.39
C ASN A 85 8.11 -2.41 10.49
N ARG A 86 8.85 -1.32 10.62
CA ARG A 86 9.81 -1.15 11.72
C ARG A 86 9.10 -1.13 13.08
N GLU A 87 7.93 -0.53 13.15
CA GLU A 87 7.17 -0.42 14.39
C GLU A 87 6.43 -1.72 14.72
N TYR A 88 5.77 -2.33 13.74
CA TYR A 88 4.84 -3.42 13.96
C TYR A 88 5.34 -4.78 13.50
N ASN A 89 6.38 -4.84 12.70
CA ASN A 89 6.93 -6.09 12.15
C ASN A 89 5.83 -7.00 11.55
N CYS A 90 5.02 -6.42 10.69
CA CYS A 90 3.82 -7.09 10.16
C CYS A 90 3.80 -7.23 8.63
N ILE A 91 4.85 -6.77 7.94
CA ILE A 91 4.92 -6.77 6.48
C ILE A 91 6.10 -7.64 6.02
N THR A 92 5.83 -8.51 5.06
CA THR A 92 6.85 -9.25 4.33
C THR A 92 6.84 -8.77 2.88
N PHE A 93 7.96 -8.23 2.44
CA PHE A 93 8.15 -7.85 1.04
C PHE A 93 8.68 -9.06 0.27
N LEU A 94 7.96 -9.44 -0.77
CA LEU A 94 8.29 -10.60 -1.60
C LEU A 94 9.01 -10.20 -2.89
#